data_80ac4f0cb0085129d858d0163224a455
#
_entry.id   80ac4f0cb0085129d858d0163224a455
#
_cell.length_a   1.000
_cell.length_b   1.000
_cell.length_c   1.000
_cell.angle_alpha   90.00
_cell.angle_beta   90.00
_cell.angle_gamma   90.00
#
_symmetry.space_group_name_H-M   'P 1'
#
loop_
_entity.id
_entity.type
_entity.pdbx_description
1 polymer ?
#
loop_
_entity_poly.entity_id
_entity_poly.type
_entity_poly.pdbx_seq_one_letter_code
_entity_poly.pdbx_strand_id
1 'polypeptide(L)'
;LSRGLGDVYKRQGMNIEHSFPKSWWGGAKSQAYKDLYNLMPCEGKINSTKSNYPMGIVVSGDKGNGWTKVGKGTDGKWYWEPADPWKGDFARGYMYMATAYQDYTWKGTQALQILQQGAYPTLQKWAYTLYIQWAKADKPNALEIKRNNDVAKIQGNRNPYVDFPNLMEYVWGDSTNIAFNPETTVKSSNYVNGDGGGGGSVDPDPNPGTTEENVYQATFTSNDGGCKESIISNDSPYDNIWTRNAKYGWKATAYNSDNKSNHAAEATLTLPEVDLTGYDDAKLTINQAINFAKGKALEY
;
A
#
# COMPACT_ATOMS: atom_id res chain seq x y z
N LEU A 1 -24.48 -7.41 -12.80
CA LEU A 1 -23.23 -6.61 -12.72
C LEU A 1 -21.98 -7.49 -12.49
N SER A 2 -22.07 -8.63 -11.80
CA SER A 2 -20.91 -9.50 -11.51
C SER A 2 -20.37 -10.27 -12.72
N ARG A 3 -21.20 -10.57 -13.74
CA ARG A 3 -20.74 -11.30 -14.94
C ARG A 3 -19.84 -10.46 -15.86
N GLY A 4 -20.10 -9.14 -15.97
CA GLY A 4 -19.30 -8.26 -16.83
C GLY A 4 -17.89 -7.98 -16.32
N LEU A 5 -17.72 -7.82 -15.00
CA LEU A 5 -16.41 -7.57 -14.39
C LEU A 5 -15.49 -8.80 -14.48
N GLY A 6 -16.01 -10.01 -14.24
CA GLY A 6 -15.24 -11.25 -14.37
C GLY A 6 -14.70 -11.48 -15.79
N ASP A 7 -15.46 -11.10 -16.82
CA ASP A 7 -15.03 -11.27 -18.22
C ASP A 7 -14.02 -10.19 -18.66
N VAL A 8 -14.13 -8.97 -18.11
CA VAL A 8 -13.14 -7.90 -18.34
C VAL A 8 -11.80 -8.27 -17.71
N TYR A 9 -11.78 -8.75 -16.46
CA TYR A 9 -10.55 -9.21 -15.81
C TYR A 9 -9.89 -10.38 -16.50
N LYS A 10 -10.65 -11.37 -16.95
CA LYS A 10 -10.12 -12.51 -17.70
C LYS A 10 -9.48 -12.10 -19.03
N ARG A 11 -10.05 -11.14 -19.74
CA ARG A 11 -9.47 -10.60 -20.98
C ARG A 11 -8.18 -9.83 -20.75
N GLN A 12 -7.95 -9.30 -19.55
CA GLN A 12 -6.74 -8.59 -19.16
C GLN A 12 -5.70 -9.47 -18.47
N GLY A 13 -5.90 -10.79 -18.38
CA GLY A 13 -5.01 -11.70 -17.67
C GLY A 13 -5.15 -11.60 -16.13
N MET A 14 -6.20 -10.94 -15.65
CA MET A 14 -6.47 -10.77 -14.20
C MET A 14 -7.40 -11.86 -13.68
N ASN A 15 -7.17 -12.29 -12.45
CA ASN A 15 -8.01 -13.19 -11.69
C ASN A 15 -8.53 -12.50 -10.42
N ILE A 16 -9.59 -13.10 -9.84
CA ILE A 16 -9.98 -12.78 -8.46
C ILE A 16 -9.21 -13.72 -7.55
N GLU A 17 -8.41 -13.14 -6.65
CA GLU A 17 -7.60 -13.87 -5.69
C GLU A 17 -8.20 -13.78 -4.28
N HIS A 18 -8.24 -14.92 -3.59
CA HIS A 18 -8.42 -14.95 -2.15
C HIS A 18 -7.06 -14.70 -1.50
N SER A 19 -6.76 -13.45 -1.13
CA SER A 19 -5.46 -13.08 -0.57
C SER A 19 -5.13 -13.90 0.68
N PHE A 20 -6.11 -14.10 1.54
CA PHE A 20 -6.13 -15.09 2.62
C PHE A 20 -6.70 -16.39 2.05
N PRO A 21 -5.88 -17.41 1.77
CA PRO A 21 -6.24 -18.53 0.92
C PRO A 21 -7.42 -19.37 1.42
N LYS A 22 -8.37 -19.63 0.55
CA LYS A 22 -9.56 -20.44 0.88
C LYS A 22 -9.25 -21.85 1.39
N SER A 23 -8.12 -22.41 0.99
CA SER A 23 -7.67 -23.72 1.47
C SER A 23 -7.42 -23.76 2.99
N TRP A 24 -7.17 -22.61 3.60
CA TRP A 24 -6.86 -22.50 5.02
C TRP A 24 -8.04 -22.81 5.94
N TRP A 25 -9.27 -22.75 5.43
CA TRP A 25 -10.47 -23.25 6.14
C TRP A 25 -11.11 -24.46 5.45
N GLY A 26 -10.37 -25.12 4.54
CA GLY A 26 -10.83 -26.33 3.85
C GLY A 26 -11.58 -26.07 2.55
N GLY A 27 -11.55 -24.85 2.02
CA GLY A 27 -12.08 -24.49 0.71
C GLY A 27 -13.60 -24.37 0.62
N ALA A 28 -14.33 -24.50 1.75
CA ALA A 28 -15.77 -24.36 1.79
C ALA A 28 -16.21 -22.96 1.32
N LYS A 29 -17.30 -22.89 0.55
CA LYS A 29 -17.91 -21.64 0.09
C LYS A 29 -18.72 -20.97 1.20
N SER A 30 -18.06 -20.72 2.33
CA SER A 30 -18.57 -20.05 3.52
C SER A 30 -18.63 -18.53 3.33
N GLN A 31 -18.92 -17.78 4.39
CA GLN A 31 -18.85 -16.31 4.37
C GLN A 31 -17.43 -15.84 4.05
N ALA A 32 -16.39 -16.43 4.63
CA ALA A 32 -14.99 -16.10 4.33
C ALA A 32 -14.63 -16.24 2.84
N TYR A 33 -15.25 -17.18 2.13
CA TYR A 33 -15.06 -17.35 0.68
C TYR A 33 -15.65 -16.20 -0.12
N LYS A 34 -16.72 -15.59 0.35
CA LYS A 34 -17.46 -14.53 -0.35
C LYS A 34 -17.07 -13.13 0.12
N ASP A 35 -16.27 -13.05 1.18
CA ASP A 35 -15.92 -11.78 1.81
C ASP A 35 -15.08 -10.91 0.86
N LEU A 36 -15.61 -9.75 0.53
CA LEU A 36 -14.99 -8.83 -0.40
C LEU A 36 -13.69 -8.21 0.12
N TYR A 37 -13.48 -8.18 1.44
CA TYR A 37 -12.20 -7.73 2.01
C TYR A 37 -11.07 -8.73 1.76
N ASN A 38 -11.41 -9.98 1.47
CA ASN A 38 -10.44 -11.02 1.10
C ASN A 38 -10.22 -11.14 -0.42
N LEU A 39 -11.11 -10.58 -1.24
CA LEU A 39 -11.09 -10.74 -2.69
C LEU A 39 -10.35 -9.58 -3.35
N MET A 40 -9.24 -9.86 -4.02
CA MET A 40 -8.41 -8.86 -4.68
C MET A 40 -8.26 -9.18 -6.17
N PRO A 41 -8.24 -8.17 -7.06
CA PRO A 41 -7.81 -8.37 -8.43
C PRO A 41 -6.31 -8.71 -8.44
N CYS A 42 -5.93 -9.76 -9.15
CA CYS A 42 -4.55 -10.22 -9.19
C CYS A 42 -4.19 -10.70 -10.60
N GLU A 43 -2.96 -10.44 -11.03
CA GLU A 43 -2.43 -11.05 -12.25
C GLU A 43 -2.48 -12.59 -12.14
N GLY A 44 -3.01 -13.26 -13.16
CA GLY A 44 -3.22 -14.71 -13.12
C GLY A 44 -1.95 -15.53 -12.88
N LYS A 45 -0.80 -15.06 -13.41
CA LYS A 45 0.50 -15.70 -13.16
C LYS A 45 0.94 -15.56 -11.71
N ILE A 46 0.81 -14.37 -11.13
CA ILE A 46 1.14 -14.12 -9.74
C ILE A 46 0.21 -14.87 -8.80
N ASN A 47 -1.09 -14.92 -9.09
CA ASN A 47 -2.05 -15.73 -8.36
C ASN A 47 -1.60 -17.21 -8.32
N SER A 48 -1.24 -17.78 -9.46
CA SER A 48 -0.76 -19.15 -9.53
C SER A 48 0.57 -19.36 -8.81
N THR A 49 1.50 -18.40 -8.90
CA THR A 49 2.82 -18.48 -8.25
C THR A 49 2.70 -18.34 -6.73
N LYS A 50 1.86 -17.41 -6.27
CA LYS A 50 1.54 -17.19 -4.85
C LYS A 50 0.94 -18.45 -4.22
N SER A 51 0.10 -19.17 -4.97
CA SER A 51 -0.57 -20.37 -4.46
C SER A 51 -1.24 -20.07 -3.10
N ASN A 52 -1.05 -20.91 -2.10
CA ASN A 52 -1.53 -20.73 -0.72
C ASN A 52 -0.43 -20.37 0.28
N TYR A 53 0.67 -19.79 -0.21
CA TYR A 53 1.73 -19.32 0.68
C TYR A 53 1.25 -18.16 1.56
N PRO A 54 1.70 -18.10 2.82
CA PRO A 54 1.38 -17.01 3.74
C PRO A 54 2.09 -15.71 3.33
N MET A 55 1.53 -14.60 3.79
CA MET A 55 2.11 -13.27 3.61
C MET A 55 3.26 -13.06 4.59
N GLY A 56 4.42 -12.62 4.08
CA GLY A 56 5.63 -12.40 4.86
C GLY A 56 6.76 -11.85 4.01
N ILE A 57 7.91 -11.63 4.60
CA ILE A 57 9.08 -11.07 3.93
C ILE A 57 9.79 -12.14 3.08
N VAL A 58 10.08 -11.79 1.84
CA VAL A 58 10.83 -12.64 0.89
C VAL A 58 12.27 -12.14 0.80
N VAL A 59 13.22 -12.99 1.18
CA VAL A 59 14.66 -12.65 1.17
C VAL A 59 15.44 -13.36 0.06
N SER A 60 14.89 -14.43 -0.53
CA SER A 60 15.57 -15.17 -1.60
C SER A 60 14.62 -15.96 -2.48
N GLY A 61 15.11 -16.34 -3.67
CA GLY A 61 14.40 -17.21 -4.60
C GLY A 61 13.10 -16.59 -5.14
N ASP A 62 13.07 -15.27 -5.31
CA ASP A 62 11.90 -14.55 -5.80
C ASP A 62 11.47 -15.02 -7.20
N LYS A 63 10.21 -15.41 -7.32
CA LYS A 63 9.51 -15.82 -8.55
C LYS A 63 8.37 -14.87 -8.90
N GLY A 64 8.36 -13.69 -8.31
CA GLY A 64 7.34 -12.67 -8.52
C GLY A 64 7.38 -12.02 -9.90
N ASN A 65 6.83 -10.82 -9.97
CA ASN A 65 6.71 -10.05 -11.21
C ASN A 65 7.44 -8.69 -11.17
N GLY A 66 8.37 -8.53 -10.22
CA GLY A 66 9.08 -7.27 -10.01
C GLY A 66 8.36 -6.30 -9.05
N TRP A 67 7.11 -6.58 -8.70
CA TRP A 67 6.31 -5.84 -7.73
C TRP A 67 5.95 -6.72 -6.52
N THR A 68 5.12 -7.73 -6.75
CA THR A 68 4.83 -8.76 -5.75
C THR A 68 5.93 -9.80 -5.79
N LYS A 69 6.51 -10.13 -4.65
CA LYS A 69 7.51 -11.19 -4.51
C LYS A 69 6.85 -12.48 -4.06
N VAL A 70 7.37 -13.60 -4.53
CA VAL A 70 7.02 -14.94 -4.05
C VAL A 70 8.30 -15.74 -3.93
N GLY A 71 8.70 -16.09 -2.72
CA GLY A 71 9.99 -16.72 -2.49
C GLY A 71 10.16 -17.22 -1.06
N LYS A 72 11.40 -17.37 -0.63
CA LYS A 72 11.73 -17.87 0.71
C LYS A 72 12.01 -16.74 1.68
N GLY A 73 11.50 -16.88 2.90
CA GLY A 73 11.87 -16.08 4.05
C GLY A 73 13.18 -16.52 4.68
N THR A 74 13.58 -15.85 5.75
CA THR A 74 14.80 -16.16 6.52
C THR A 74 14.78 -17.55 7.15
N ASP A 75 13.60 -18.11 7.40
CA ASP A 75 13.39 -19.47 7.91
C ASP A 75 13.37 -20.56 6.82
N GLY A 76 13.60 -20.17 5.56
CA GLY A 76 13.62 -21.06 4.41
C GLY A 76 12.24 -21.50 3.90
N LYS A 77 11.15 -21.09 4.56
CA LYS A 77 9.78 -21.38 4.12
C LYS A 77 9.35 -20.41 3.02
N TRP A 78 8.30 -20.80 2.30
CA TRP A 78 7.73 -19.99 1.23
C TRP A 78 6.74 -18.97 1.75
N TYR A 79 6.87 -17.73 1.23
CA TYR A 79 6.01 -16.59 1.48
C TYR A 79 5.70 -15.85 0.19
N TRP A 80 4.71 -15.00 0.26
CA TRP A 80 4.51 -13.94 -0.71
C TRP A 80 4.57 -12.58 0.00
N GLU A 81 5.10 -11.58 -0.68
CA GLU A 81 5.26 -10.22 -0.16
C GLU A 81 4.59 -9.25 -1.12
N PRO A 82 3.59 -8.46 -0.66
CA PRO A 82 2.99 -7.41 -1.47
C PRO A 82 4.02 -6.36 -1.88
N ALA A 83 3.75 -5.66 -2.99
CA ALA A 83 4.46 -4.43 -3.30
C ALA A 83 4.27 -3.39 -2.18
N ASP A 84 5.28 -2.55 -1.94
CA ASP A 84 5.30 -1.62 -0.80
C ASP A 84 4.04 -0.76 -0.66
N PRO A 85 3.46 -0.18 -1.75
CA PRO A 85 2.25 0.63 -1.65
C PRO A 85 0.95 -0.13 -1.30
N TRP A 86 1.04 -1.44 -1.08
CA TRP A 86 -0.10 -2.32 -0.79
C TRP A 86 0.12 -3.15 0.48
N LYS A 87 1.26 -2.98 1.14
CA LYS A 87 1.58 -3.77 2.35
C LYS A 87 0.59 -3.52 3.47
N GLY A 88 0.21 -2.27 3.68
CA GLY A 88 -0.78 -1.88 4.68
C GLY A 88 -2.17 -2.41 4.35
N ASP A 89 -2.62 -2.25 3.10
CA ASP A 89 -3.93 -2.74 2.64
C ASP A 89 -4.08 -4.24 2.89
N PHE A 90 -3.07 -5.03 2.50
CA PHE A 90 -3.09 -6.47 2.72
C PHE A 90 -2.95 -6.83 4.20
N ALA A 91 -2.15 -6.11 4.97
CA ALA A 91 -2.01 -6.33 6.41
C ALA A 91 -3.35 -6.10 7.14
N ARG A 92 -4.04 -4.99 6.86
CA ARG A 92 -5.38 -4.70 7.40
C ARG A 92 -6.43 -5.72 6.94
N GLY A 93 -6.32 -6.21 5.70
CA GLY A 93 -7.16 -7.31 5.20
C GLY A 93 -6.92 -8.62 5.95
N TYR A 94 -5.67 -8.99 6.22
CA TYR A 94 -5.33 -10.20 6.97
C TYR A 94 -5.75 -10.11 8.44
N MET A 95 -5.54 -8.96 9.08
CA MET A 95 -6.02 -8.72 10.44
C MET A 95 -7.56 -8.80 10.53
N TYR A 96 -8.26 -8.25 9.54
CA TYR A 96 -9.71 -8.37 9.43
C TYR A 96 -10.14 -9.85 9.31
N MET A 97 -9.55 -10.61 8.39
CA MET A 97 -9.89 -12.02 8.20
C MET A 97 -9.63 -12.85 9.48
N ALA A 98 -8.51 -12.60 10.14
CA ALA A 98 -8.18 -13.28 11.40
C ALA A 98 -9.16 -12.95 12.52
N THR A 99 -9.69 -11.73 12.57
CA THR A 99 -10.68 -11.29 13.57
C THR A 99 -12.08 -11.79 13.24
N ALA A 100 -12.53 -11.57 12.00
CA ALA A 100 -13.91 -11.90 11.59
C ALA A 100 -14.19 -13.40 11.56
N TYR A 101 -13.15 -14.22 11.36
CA TYR A 101 -13.24 -15.68 11.24
C TYR A 101 -12.41 -16.43 12.28
N GLN A 102 -12.18 -15.83 13.43
CA GLN A 102 -11.38 -16.39 14.53
C GLN A 102 -11.84 -17.77 15.01
N ASP A 103 -13.12 -18.08 14.84
CA ASP A 103 -13.72 -19.36 15.25
C ASP A 103 -13.49 -20.49 14.22
N TYR A 104 -12.84 -20.18 13.09
CA TYR A 104 -12.57 -21.20 12.08
C TYR A 104 -11.46 -22.14 12.53
N THR A 105 -11.58 -23.41 12.13
CA THR A 105 -10.48 -24.36 12.25
C THR A 105 -9.55 -24.20 11.06
N TRP A 106 -8.35 -23.70 11.31
CA TRP A 106 -7.34 -23.48 10.28
C TRP A 106 -6.69 -24.78 9.86
N LYS A 107 -6.50 -24.95 8.54
CA LYS A 107 -6.01 -26.19 7.93
C LYS A 107 -4.77 -25.93 7.07
N GLY A 108 -3.90 -26.95 7.08
CA GLY A 108 -2.68 -26.92 6.26
C GLY A 108 -1.50 -26.23 6.93
N THR A 109 -0.30 -26.68 6.56
CA THR A 109 0.96 -26.19 7.14
C THR A 109 1.21 -24.71 6.84
N GLN A 110 0.80 -24.24 5.66
CA GLN A 110 0.95 -22.85 5.25
C GLN A 110 0.10 -21.91 6.10
N ALA A 111 -1.16 -22.30 6.39
CA ALA A 111 -2.01 -21.53 7.31
C ALA A 111 -1.38 -21.39 8.68
N LEU A 112 -0.91 -22.50 9.24
CA LEU A 112 -0.35 -22.55 10.60
C LEU A 112 1.03 -21.89 10.73
N GLN A 113 1.62 -21.42 9.64
CA GLN A 113 2.80 -20.55 9.71
C GLN A 113 2.46 -19.16 10.28
N ILE A 114 1.28 -18.62 9.97
CA ILE A 114 0.85 -17.29 10.43
C ILE A 114 -0.36 -17.33 11.35
N LEU A 115 -1.06 -18.45 11.42
CA LEU A 115 -2.26 -18.64 12.23
C LEU A 115 -2.03 -19.66 13.33
N GLN A 116 -2.81 -19.55 14.37
CA GLN A 116 -2.94 -20.55 15.41
C GLN A 116 -4.43 -20.82 15.68
N GLN A 117 -4.72 -21.99 16.22
CA GLN A 117 -6.09 -22.33 16.58
C GLN A 117 -6.55 -21.52 17.79
N GLY A 118 -7.85 -21.22 17.83
CA GLY A 118 -8.47 -20.46 18.91
C GLY A 118 -8.76 -19.01 18.53
N ALA A 119 -9.68 -18.41 19.31
CA ALA A 119 -10.25 -17.10 18.99
C ALA A 119 -9.25 -15.92 19.10
N TYR A 120 -8.29 -16.03 20.00
CA TYR A 120 -7.28 -14.99 20.22
C TYR A 120 -5.94 -15.63 20.59
N PRO A 121 -4.83 -15.14 20.09
CA PRO A 121 -4.63 -13.99 19.17
C PRO A 121 -4.85 -14.32 17.69
N THR A 122 -5.25 -15.53 17.32
CA THR A 122 -5.50 -16.05 15.97
C THR A 122 -4.27 -15.99 15.06
N LEU A 123 -3.61 -14.83 14.98
CA LEU A 123 -2.33 -14.64 14.27
C LEU A 123 -1.16 -15.07 15.16
N GLN A 124 -0.12 -15.66 14.57
CA GLN A 124 1.17 -15.88 15.21
C GLN A 124 1.85 -14.53 15.54
N LYS A 125 2.59 -14.48 16.65
CA LYS A 125 3.22 -13.23 17.12
C LYS A 125 4.05 -12.52 16.05
N TRP A 126 4.92 -13.25 15.36
CA TRP A 126 5.75 -12.67 14.31
C TRP A 126 4.93 -12.06 13.17
N ALA A 127 3.79 -12.71 12.81
CA ALA A 127 2.93 -12.27 11.72
C ALA A 127 2.19 -10.97 12.08
N TYR A 128 1.53 -10.91 13.24
CA TYR A 128 0.84 -9.67 13.61
C TYR A 128 1.83 -8.53 13.86
N THR A 129 3.02 -8.80 14.42
CA THR A 129 4.06 -7.77 14.57
C THR A 129 4.48 -7.18 13.22
N LEU A 130 4.72 -8.04 12.22
CA LEU A 130 5.04 -7.59 10.85
C LEU A 130 3.89 -6.82 10.23
N TYR A 131 2.66 -7.30 10.38
CA TYR A 131 1.48 -6.65 9.77
C TYR A 131 1.18 -5.30 10.40
N ILE A 132 1.40 -5.14 11.70
CA ILE A 132 1.32 -3.84 12.38
C ILE A 132 2.36 -2.87 11.79
N GLN A 133 3.62 -3.31 11.63
CA GLN A 133 4.66 -2.48 11.02
C GLN A 133 4.29 -2.05 9.60
N TRP A 134 3.78 -2.96 8.78
CA TRP A 134 3.36 -2.64 7.42
C TRP A 134 2.15 -1.70 7.40
N ALA A 135 1.17 -1.93 8.24
CA ALA A 135 -0.02 -1.08 8.32
C ALA A 135 0.28 0.34 8.84
N LYS A 136 1.31 0.49 9.70
CA LYS A 136 1.81 1.81 10.13
C LYS A 136 2.56 2.54 9.03
N ALA A 137 3.39 1.83 8.26
CA ALA A 137 4.18 2.39 7.17
C ALA A 137 3.32 2.76 5.94
N ASP A 138 2.27 1.99 5.68
CA ASP A 138 1.34 2.17 4.57
C ASP A 138 -0.08 2.39 5.11
N LYS A 139 -0.36 3.65 5.46
CA LYS A 139 -1.64 4.07 6.07
C LYS A 139 -2.80 4.01 5.06
N PRO A 140 -4.06 3.89 5.52
CA PRO A 140 -5.22 3.90 4.63
C PRO A 140 -5.25 5.14 3.73
N ASN A 141 -5.31 4.91 2.43
CA ASN A 141 -5.42 5.96 1.42
C ASN A 141 -6.86 6.09 0.91
N ALA A 142 -7.12 7.09 0.06
CA ALA A 142 -8.45 7.37 -0.48
C ALA A 142 -9.07 6.17 -1.22
N LEU A 143 -8.25 5.36 -1.91
CA LEU A 143 -8.73 4.19 -2.65
C LEU A 143 -9.18 3.08 -1.69
N GLU A 144 -8.41 2.80 -0.65
CA GLU A 144 -8.75 1.79 0.35
C GLU A 144 -10.00 2.21 1.15
N ILE A 145 -10.09 3.48 1.57
CA ILE A 145 -11.26 4.01 2.26
C ILE A 145 -12.50 3.94 1.37
N LYS A 146 -12.37 4.33 0.10
CA LYS A 146 -13.47 4.21 -0.88
C LYS A 146 -13.90 2.75 -1.01
N ARG A 147 -12.94 1.83 -1.14
CA ARG A 147 -13.22 0.39 -1.21
C ARG A 147 -13.96 -0.09 0.04
N ASN A 148 -13.53 0.32 1.23
CA ASN A 148 -14.20 -0.02 2.49
C ASN A 148 -15.65 0.48 2.51
N ASN A 149 -15.89 1.71 2.03
CA ASN A 149 -17.24 2.27 1.92
C ASN A 149 -18.12 1.50 0.92
N ASP A 150 -17.57 1.12 -0.24
CA ASP A 150 -18.34 0.44 -1.28
C ASP A 150 -18.62 -1.02 -0.91
N VAL A 151 -17.66 -1.71 -0.29
CA VAL A 151 -17.86 -3.06 0.24
C VAL A 151 -18.92 -3.07 1.34
N ALA A 152 -18.91 -2.08 2.23
CA ALA A 152 -19.94 -1.97 3.29
C ALA A 152 -21.35 -1.85 2.74
N LYS A 153 -21.55 -1.14 1.62
CA LYS A 153 -22.87 -1.05 0.94
C LYS A 153 -23.34 -2.38 0.36
N ILE A 154 -22.38 -3.25 -0.01
CA ILE A 154 -22.68 -4.54 -0.68
C ILE A 154 -22.89 -5.65 0.34
N GLN A 155 -22.02 -5.78 1.34
CA GLN A 155 -22.05 -6.91 2.28
C GLN A 155 -22.48 -6.56 3.71
N GLY A 156 -22.71 -5.26 4.01
CA GLY A 156 -23.31 -4.82 5.26
C GLY A 156 -22.37 -4.66 6.45
N ASN A 157 -21.07 -4.92 6.29
CA ASN A 157 -20.07 -4.72 7.33
C ASN A 157 -18.83 -4.00 6.79
N ARG A 158 -18.01 -3.46 7.69
CA ARG A 158 -16.79 -2.70 7.38
C ARG A 158 -15.55 -3.44 7.87
N ASN A 159 -14.41 -3.14 7.27
CA ASN A 159 -13.12 -3.50 7.85
C ASN A 159 -12.74 -2.43 8.90
N PRO A 160 -12.79 -2.75 10.21
CA PRO A 160 -12.52 -1.76 11.24
C PRO A 160 -11.04 -1.34 11.30
N TYR A 161 -10.12 -2.14 10.77
CA TYR A 161 -8.70 -1.78 10.70
C TYR A 161 -8.42 -0.74 9.62
N VAL A 162 -9.34 -0.56 8.65
CA VAL A 162 -9.33 0.57 7.73
C VAL A 162 -9.95 1.80 8.38
N ASP A 163 -11.08 1.66 9.07
CA ASP A 163 -11.76 2.78 9.72
C ASP A 163 -10.95 3.39 10.87
N PHE A 164 -10.28 2.52 11.64
CA PHE A 164 -9.48 2.86 12.80
C PHE A 164 -8.08 2.26 12.65
N PRO A 165 -7.16 2.96 11.97
CA PRO A 165 -5.85 2.40 11.59
C PRO A 165 -4.97 1.98 12.78
N ASN A 166 -5.21 2.51 13.96
CA ASN A 166 -4.51 2.13 15.19
C ASN A 166 -5.22 1.02 16.00
N LEU A 167 -6.38 0.51 15.56
CA LEU A 167 -7.10 -0.57 16.26
C LEU A 167 -6.22 -1.81 16.48
N MET A 168 -5.31 -2.09 15.52
CA MET A 168 -4.38 -3.21 15.62
C MET A 168 -3.50 -3.17 16.86
N GLU A 169 -3.17 -1.97 17.39
CA GLU A 169 -2.40 -1.82 18.62
C GLU A 169 -3.18 -2.27 19.85
N TYR A 170 -4.50 -2.05 19.85
CA TYR A 170 -5.39 -2.49 20.93
C TYR A 170 -5.68 -3.98 20.86
N VAL A 171 -5.52 -4.61 19.69
CA VAL A 171 -5.78 -6.05 19.55
C VAL A 171 -4.50 -6.86 19.73
N TRP A 172 -3.37 -6.48 19.14
CA TRP A 172 -2.12 -7.27 19.12
C TRP A 172 -0.85 -6.48 19.46
N GLY A 173 -0.93 -5.15 19.52
CA GLY A 173 0.23 -4.27 19.74
C GLY A 173 0.40 -3.84 21.19
N ASP A 174 0.89 -2.63 21.37
CA ASP A 174 1.32 -2.11 22.67
C ASP A 174 0.18 -1.57 23.54
N SER A 175 -1.06 -1.49 23.00
CA SER A 175 -2.22 -0.92 23.67
C SER A 175 -3.26 -1.97 24.12
N THR A 176 -2.90 -3.25 24.18
CA THR A 176 -3.81 -4.36 24.54
C THR A 176 -4.40 -4.26 25.95
N ASN A 177 -3.79 -3.49 26.84
CA ASN A 177 -4.25 -3.19 28.20
C ASN A 177 -5.08 -1.91 28.31
N ILE A 178 -5.34 -1.24 27.19
CA ILE A 178 -6.11 0.01 27.13
C ILE A 178 -7.46 -0.27 26.46
N ALA A 179 -8.54 0.25 27.02
CA ALA A 179 -9.86 0.14 26.40
C ALA A 179 -9.93 0.95 25.10
N PHE A 180 -10.31 0.29 24.01
CA PHE A 180 -10.52 0.99 22.73
C PHE A 180 -11.75 1.89 22.81
N ASN A 181 -11.61 3.16 22.40
CA ASN A 181 -12.70 4.10 22.30
C ASN A 181 -12.79 4.68 20.88
N PRO A 182 -13.79 4.29 20.07
CA PRO A 182 -13.94 4.73 18.69
C PRO A 182 -14.20 6.23 18.54
N GLU A 183 -14.65 6.92 19.60
CA GLU A 183 -14.92 8.35 19.54
C GLU A 183 -13.65 9.22 19.68
N THR A 184 -12.64 8.70 20.35
CA THR A 184 -11.40 9.44 20.63
C THR A 184 -10.20 8.91 19.87
N THR A 185 -10.34 7.76 19.18
CA THR A 185 -9.25 7.16 18.43
C THR A 185 -9.12 7.76 17.03
N VAL A 186 -7.96 7.57 16.41
CA VAL A 186 -7.68 8.01 15.05
C VAL A 186 -8.60 7.29 14.07
N LYS A 187 -9.26 8.07 13.20
CA LYS A 187 -10.11 7.57 12.12
C LYS A 187 -9.39 7.75 10.78
N SER A 188 -9.60 6.83 9.85
CA SER A 188 -8.99 6.93 8.51
C SER A 188 -9.39 8.20 7.75
N SER A 189 -10.57 8.75 8.04
CA SER A 189 -10.98 10.07 7.53
C SER A 189 -10.00 11.19 7.87
N ASN A 190 -9.21 11.05 8.94
CA ASN A 190 -8.19 12.02 9.32
C ASN A 190 -7.02 12.05 8.34
N TYR A 191 -6.78 10.95 7.59
CA TYR A 191 -5.72 10.86 6.57
C TYR A 191 -6.17 11.35 5.18
N VAL A 192 -7.48 11.48 4.95
CA VAL A 192 -8.04 11.73 3.61
C VAL A 192 -8.95 12.97 3.59
N ASN A 193 -9.23 13.59 4.72
CA ASN A 193 -9.92 14.88 4.76
C ASN A 193 -8.97 16.02 4.36
N GLY A 194 -8.66 16.02 3.10
CA GLY A 194 -8.26 17.14 2.35
C GLY A 194 -8.85 16.99 0.97
N ASP A 195 -9.90 17.72 0.74
CA ASP A 195 -10.12 18.37 -0.51
C ASP A 195 -8.84 19.20 -0.76
N GLY A 196 -7.79 18.54 -1.31
CA GLY A 196 -6.52 19.16 -1.71
C GLY A 196 -5.72 19.95 -0.67
N GLY A 197 -5.99 19.83 0.62
CA GLY A 197 -5.30 20.57 1.66
C GLY A 197 -4.74 19.63 2.74
N GLY A 198 -3.42 19.60 2.89
CA GLY A 198 -2.73 18.85 3.91
C GLY A 198 -3.23 19.24 5.32
N GLY A 199 -3.92 18.31 5.93
CA GLY A 199 -4.16 18.33 7.36
C GLY A 199 -3.30 17.24 7.98
N GLY A 200 -2.18 17.62 8.61
CA GLY A 200 -1.38 16.71 9.40
C GLY A 200 -2.26 16.10 10.48
N SER A 201 -2.55 14.81 10.36
CA SER A 201 -3.12 14.05 11.46
C SER A 201 -1.97 13.64 12.36
N VAL A 202 -1.91 14.22 13.53
CA VAL A 202 -1.11 13.68 14.63
C VAL A 202 -1.67 12.31 15.00
N ASP A 203 -0.93 11.27 14.64
CA ASP A 203 -1.05 9.97 15.26
C ASP A 203 -0.78 10.17 16.76
N PRO A 204 -1.68 9.83 17.69
CA PRO A 204 -1.30 9.73 19.06
C PRO A 204 -0.38 8.52 19.21
N ASP A 205 0.91 8.75 18.92
CA ASP A 205 1.99 7.83 19.27
C ASP A 205 1.91 7.60 20.78
N PRO A 206 1.87 6.35 21.26
CA PRO A 206 1.97 6.06 22.68
C PRO A 206 3.33 6.48 23.26
N ASN A 207 4.23 7.03 22.45
CA ASN A 207 5.46 7.66 22.89
C ASN A 207 5.38 9.19 22.61
N PRO A 208 4.99 10.04 23.61
CA PRO A 208 4.85 11.47 23.39
C PRO A 208 6.23 12.14 23.31
N GLY A 209 6.89 12.06 22.16
CA GLY A 209 8.25 12.56 22.01
C GLY A 209 8.67 13.12 20.66
N THR A 210 7.95 12.86 19.57
CA THR A 210 8.33 13.44 18.26
C THR A 210 7.09 13.89 17.50
N THR A 211 6.87 15.20 17.42
CA THR A 211 5.90 15.80 16.49
C THR A 211 6.53 15.82 15.09
N GLU A 212 6.06 14.95 14.17
CA GLU A 212 6.37 15.12 12.76
C GLU A 212 5.59 16.33 12.22
N GLU A 213 6.28 17.36 11.81
CA GLU A 213 5.71 18.54 11.16
C GLU A 213 6.05 18.53 9.67
N ASN A 214 5.06 18.73 8.79
CA ASN A 214 5.31 18.88 7.36
C ASN A 214 5.77 20.32 7.08
N VAL A 215 7.06 20.55 7.05
CA VAL A 215 7.66 21.85 6.76
C VAL A 215 7.55 22.25 5.28
N TYR A 216 7.35 21.28 4.39
CA TYR A 216 7.07 21.51 2.98
C TYR A 216 6.21 20.38 2.40
N GLN A 217 5.16 20.75 1.66
CA GLN A 217 4.33 19.81 0.92
C GLN A 217 3.86 20.43 -0.39
N ALA A 218 3.99 19.70 -1.50
CA ALA A 218 3.48 20.10 -2.79
C ALA A 218 2.94 18.91 -3.57
N THR A 219 1.76 19.07 -4.16
CA THR A 219 1.16 18.06 -5.07
C THR A 219 1.55 18.28 -6.52
N PHE A 220 2.03 19.47 -6.85
CA PHE A 220 2.44 19.92 -8.19
C PHE A 220 1.33 19.92 -9.26
N THR A 221 0.15 19.45 -8.95
CA THR A 221 -1.00 19.46 -9.86
C THR A 221 -1.72 20.80 -9.89
N SER A 222 -1.80 21.49 -8.73
CA SER A 222 -2.43 22.80 -8.58
C SER A 222 -1.45 23.97 -8.75
N ASN A 223 -0.19 23.79 -8.34
CA ASN A 223 0.86 24.79 -8.42
C ASN A 223 2.20 24.13 -8.74
N ASP A 224 3.27 24.93 -8.91
CA ASP A 224 4.63 24.46 -9.22
C ASP A 224 5.42 24.05 -7.96
N GLY A 225 4.87 24.28 -6.76
CA GLY A 225 5.54 24.00 -5.49
C GLY A 225 6.78 24.86 -5.26
N GLY A 226 6.98 25.95 -6.00
CA GLY A 226 8.17 26.76 -5.94
C GLY A 226 9.40 26.13 -6.61
N CYS A 227 9.21 25.06 -7.40
CA CYS A 227 10.29 24.38 -8.10
C CYS A 227 10.87 25.22 -9.24
N LYS A 228 12.15 25.05 -9.48
CA LYS A 228 12.87 25.71 -10.59
C LYS A 228 13.60 24.68 -11.44
N GLU A 229 13.43 24.78 -12.75
CA GLU A 229 14.21 23.99 -13.71
C GLU A 229 15.55 24.66 -13.99
N SER A 230 16.59 23.83 -14.12
CA SER A 230 17.90 24.23 -14.71
C SER A 230 18.28 23.19 -15.74
N ILE A 231 18.46 23.65 -16.98
CA ILE A 231 18.88 22.80 -18.10
C ILE A 231 20.42 22.81 -18.17
N ILE A 232 21.00 21.59 -18.12
CA ILE A 232 22.44 21.38 -18.23
C ILE A 232 22.82 21.15 -19.71
N SER A 233 22.04 20.29 -20.40
CA SER A 233 22.15 20.06 -21.82
C SER A 233 20.80 19.69 -22.42
N ASN A 234 20.54 20.07 -23.69
CA ASN A 234 19.26 19.78 -24.32
C ASN A 234 19.38 19.72 -25.83
N ASP A 235 19.33 18.55 -26.43
CA ASP A 235 19.29 18.31 -27.86
C ASP A 235 17.84 18.13 -28.37
N SER A 236 16.84 18.28 -27.51
CA SER A 236 15.43 18.19 -27.90
C SER A 236 14.91 19.50 -28.53
N PRO A 237 13.81 19.46 -29.26
CA PRO A 237 13.18 20.66 -29.82
C PRO A 237 12.40 21.49 -28.80
N TYR A 238 12.49 21.17 -27.52
CA TYR A 238 11.71 21.80 -26.43
C TYR A 238 12.59 22.78 -25.64
N ASP A 239 12.06 23.95 -25.29
CA ASP A 239 12.74 24.95 -24.47
C ASP A 239 12.90 24.45 -23.02
N ASN A 240 11.99 23.62 -22.54
CA ASN A 240 12.00 23.04 -21.17
C ASN A 240 11.91 21.52 -21.24
N ILE A 241 12.69 20.84 -20.41
CA ILE A 241 12.63 19.38 -20.23
C ILE A 241 11.58 19.02 -19.17
N TRP A 242 11.49 19.84 -18.11
CA TRP A 242 10.48 19.71 -17.09
C TRP A 242 9.30 20.64 -17.37
N THR A 243 8.12 20.08 -17.50
CA THR A 243 6.87 20.80 -17.71
C THR A 243 5.83 20.41 -16.67
N ARG A 244 5.10 21.38 -16.14
CA ARG A 244 4.04 21.11 -15.19
C ARG A 244 2.76 20.66 -15.92
N ASN A 245 2.13 19.63 -15.39
CA ASN A 245 0.88 19.08 -15.90
C ASN A 245 -0.14 18.95 -14.79
N ALA A 246 -1.36 19.49 -15.00
CA ALA A 246 -2.43 19.49 -14.00
C ALA A 246 -2.87 18.08 -13.55
N LYS A 247 -2.60 17.04 -14.35
CA LYS A 247 -2.94 15.65 -14.02
C LYS A 247 -1.83 14.90 -13.31
N TYR A 248 -0.56 15.19 -13.63
CA TYR A 248 0.58 14.37 -13.20
C TYR A 248 1.61 15.16 -12.38
N GLY A 249 1.43 16.45 -12.19
CA GLY A 249 2.44 17.30 -11.56
C GLY A 249 3.58 17.64 -12.52
N TRP A 250 4.83 17.59 -12.07
CA TRP A 250 5.98 17.77 -12.93
C TRP A 250 6.25 16.55 -13.81
N LYS A 251 6.50 16.80 -15.07
CA LYS A 251 6.81 15.78 -16.07
C LYS A 251 8.07 16.18 -16.84
N ALA A 252 9.07 15.31 -16.86
CA ALA A 252 10.25 15.46 -17.70
C ALA A 252 10.10 14.66 -18.99
N THR A 253 10.47 15.25 -20.13
CA THR A 253 10.52 14.55 -21.41
C THR A 253 11.46 15.26 -22.41
N ALA A 254 12.29 14.49 -23.08
CA ALA A 254 13.04 14.89 -24.25
C ALA A 254 12.63 14.05 -25.48
N TYR A 255 11.46 13.41 -25.44
CA TYR A 255 10.89 12.63 -26.53
C TYR A 255 10.03 13.51 -27.43
N ASN A 256 10.37 13.57 -28.71
CA ASN A 256 9.55 14.24 -29.72
C ASN A 256 8.49 13.28 -30.27
N SER A 257 7.22 13.55 -29.98
CA SER A 257 6.07 12.74 -30.40
C SER A 257 5.81 12.83 -31.92
N ASP A 258 6.19 13.91 -32.58
CA ASP A 258 5.85 14.16 -33.99
C ASP A 258 6.70 13.28 -34.91
N ASN A 259 7.98 13.18 -34.63
CA ASN A 259 8.91 12.35 -35.39
C ASN A 259 9.29 11.05 -34.66
N LYS A 260 8.74 10.80 -33.48
CA LYS A 260 8.98 9.60 -32.65
C LYS A 260 10.45 9.39 -32.27
N SER A 261 11.21 10.48 -32.08
CA SER A 261 12.63 10.44 -31.74
C SER A 261 12.86 10.73 -30.24
N ASN A 262 13.89 10.08 -29.67
CA ASN A 262 14.43 10.43 -28.37
C ASN A 262 15.63 11.36 -28.57
N HIS A 263 15.74 12.36 -27.71
CA HIS A 263 16.85 13.31 -27.71
C HIS A 263 17.63 13.17 -26.40
N ALA A 264 18.92 13.49 -26.42
CA ALA A 264 19.71 13.61 -25.22
C ALA A 264 19.33 14.88 -24.48
N ALA A 265 19.12 14.80 -23.18
CA ALA A 265 18.86 15.97 -22.36
C ALA A 265 19.23 15.66 -20.90
N GLU A 266 19.74 16.67 -20.22
CA GLU A 266 20.05 16.67 -18.81
C GLU A 266 19.51 17.97 -18.20
N ALA A 267 18.63 17.84 -17.23
CA ALA A 267 18.00 18.96 -16.54
C ALA A 267 17.68 18.60 -15.10
N THR A 268 17.85 19.55 -14.20
CA THR A 268 17.47 19.41 -12.79
C THR A 268 16.17 20.15 -12.52
N LEU A 269 15.34 19.60 -11.63
CA LEU A 269 14.21 20.28 -11.02
C LEU A 269 14.53 20.49 -9.55
N THR A 270 14.80 21.72 -9.15
CA THR A 270 15.19 22.08 -7.79
C THR A 270 13.96 22.46 -6.99
N LEU A 271 13.76 21.82 -5.84
CA LEU A 271 12.76 22.20 -4.83
C LEU A 271 13.17 23.51 -4.14
N PRO A 272 12.23 24.26 -3.57
CA PRO A 272 12.58 25.42 -2.75
C PRO A 272 13.40 25.00 -1.52
N GLU A 273 14.19 25.92 -1.00
CA GLU A 273 14.85 25.71 0.28
C GLU A 273 13.81 25.55 1.40
N VAL A 274 14.06 24.58 2.26
CA VAL A 274 13.22 24.28 3.42
C VAL A 274 14.06 24.48 4.67
N ASP A 275 13.59 25.35 5.58
CA ASP A 275 14.26 25.58 6.86
C ASP A 275 13.95 24.41 7.80
N LEU A 276 14.99 23.69 8.20
CA LEU A 276 14.94 22.57 9.13
C LEU A 276 15.52 22.94 10.51
N THR A 277 15.68 24.23 10.79
CA THR A 277 16.20 24.70 12.07
C THR A 277 15.26 24.27 13.20
N GLY A 278 15.80 23.55 14.17
CA GLY A 278 15.03 23.06 15.33
C GLY A 278 14.43 21.67 15.17
N TYR A 279 14.73 20.98 14.07
CA TYR A 279 14.36 19.58 13.85
C TYR A 279 15.59 18.67 13.98
N ASP A 280 15.45 17.59 14.75
CA ASP A 280 16.51 16.61 14.96
C ASP A 280 16.62 15.61 13.80
N ASP A 281 15.52 15.37 13.07
CA ASP A 281 15.41 14.47 11.93
C ASP A 281 14.56 15.08 10.81
N ALA A 282 14.89 14.74 9.56
CA ALA A 282 14.10 15.15 8.39
C ALA A 282 13.89 13.97 7.43
N LYS A 283 12.66 13.82 6.93
CA LYS A 283 12.29 12.80 5.96
C LYS A 283 11.75 13.45 4.68
N LEU A 284 12.39 13.16 3.54
CA LEU A 284 11.86 13.54 2.23
C LEU A 284 11.10 12.36 1.62
N THR A 285 9.84 12.60 1.24
CA THR A 285 9.02 11.63 0.51
C THR A 285 8.66 12.17 -0.85
N ILE A 286 9.06 11.49 -1.92
CA ILE A 286 8.76 11.87 -3.30
C ILE A 286 7.93 10.78 -3.95
N ASN A 287 6.75 11.15 -4.49
CA ASN A 287 5.94 10.27 -5.32
C ASN A 287 6.31 10.48 -6.78
N GLN A 288 6.84 9.45 -7.43
CA GLN A 288 7.27 9.52 -8.82
C GLN A 288 6.82 8.31 -9.62
N ALA A 289 6.68 8.48 -10.93
CA ALA A 289 6.50 7.41 -11.89
C ALA A 289 7.47 7.60 -13.06
N ILE A 290 8.18 6.54 -13.41
CA ILE A 290 9.12 6.53 -14.53
C ILE A 290 8.56 5.62 -15.62
N ASN A 291 8.29 6.21 -16.79
CA ASN A 291 7.91 5.48 -17.98
C ASN A 291 9.03 5.53 -19.01
N PHE A 292 9.29 4.40 -19.68
CA PHE A 292 10.26 4.30 -20.79
C PHE A 292 11.73 4.57 -20.40
N ALA A 293 12.09 4.43 -19.13
CA ALA A 293 13.47 4.67 -18.66
C ALA A 293 14.51 3.65 -19.19
N LYS A 294 14.09 2.55 -19.79
CA LYS A 294 14.94 1.50 -20.41
C LYS A 294 16.14 1.10 -19.53
N GLY A 295 15.89 0.90 -18.24
CA GLY A 295 16.90 0.46 -17.27
C GLY A 295 17.80 1.58 -16.71
N LYS A 296 17.52 2.85 -17.00
CA LYS A 296 18.19 3.98 -16.34
C LYS A 296 17.40 4.43 -15.11
N ALA A 297 18.10 4.66 -14.01
CA ALA A 297 17.54 5.21 -12.78
C ALA A 297 17.52 6.74 -12.83
N LEU A 298 16.61 7.36 -12.05
CA LEU A 298 16.72 8.77 -11.71
C LEU A 298 17.82 8.93 -10.65
N GLU A 299 18.64 9.95 -10.81
CA GLU A 299 19.59 10.40 -9.78
C GLU A 299 18.95 11.56 -9.00
N TYR A 300 19.15 11.61 -7.68
CA TYR A 300 18.60 12.59 -6.74
C TYR A 300 19.71 13.41 -6.10
#